data_6848a3b4db3850c339a1722231949e64
#
_entry.id   6848a3b4db3850c339a1722231949e64
#
_cell.length_a   1.000
_cell.length_b   1.000
_cell.length_c   1.000
_cell.angle_alpha   90.00
_cell.angle_beta   90.00
_cell.angle_gamma   90.00
#
_symmetry.space_group_name_H-M   'P 1'
#
loop_
_entity.id
_entity.type
_entity.pdbx_description
1 polymer ?
#
loop_
_entity_poly.entity_id
_entity_poly.type
_entity_poly.pdbx_seq_one_letter_code
_entity_poly.pdbx_strand_id
1 'polypeptide(L)'
;VLEFPDLQGIAGAHYARHDGELESVATAVEEHYWPRFSGDQLPSSPEASAVALADRLDTLVGIFGIGQAPTGSKDPFALRRGAVAVIRLLVDLDTQLNLSDLAERAAQEYPNDTLAPDTAAAVTNYTLDRFRSWYEDQNIAVEVLRAVLATGITGPAEVNRRVSALNAFAGTEAAIALAAANKRVANILNKSGQARAGIP
;
A
#
# COMPACT_ATOMS: atom_id res chain seq x y z
N VAL A 1 -23.87 -15.54 3.14
CA VAL A 1 -22.68 -15.21 2.33
C VAL A 1 -21.91 -16.46 1.92
N LEU A 2 -21.72 -17.46 2.82
CA LEU A 2 -21.04 -18.72 2.43
C LEU A 2 -21.78 -19.49 1.34
N GLU A 3 -23.12 -19.50 1.38
CA GLU A 3 -23.96 -20.14 0.37
C GLU A 3 -24.15 -19.27 -0.88
N PHE A 4 -24.08 -17.96 -0.72
CA PHE A 4 -24.30 -16.96 -1.78
C PHE A 4 -23.18 -15.92 -1.80
N PRO A 5 -21.98 -16.27 -2.27
CA PRO A 5 -20.81 -15.37 -2.25
C PRO A 5 -21.02 -14.08 -3.05
N ASP A 6 -21.83 -14.13 -4.10
CA ASP A 6 -22.15 -12.96 -4.94
C ASP A 6 -22.96 -11.88 -4.20
N LEU A 7 -23.56 -12.23 -3.05
CA LEU A 7 -24.29 -11.28 -2.20
C LEU A 7 -23.40 -10.58 -1.16
N GLN A 8 -22.10 -10.82 -1.17
CA GLN A 8 -21.18 -10.16 -0.24
C GLN A 8 -21.21 -8.63 -0.43
N GLY A 9 -21.50 -7.90 0.65
CA GLY A 9 -21.73 -6.46 0.64
C GLY A 9 -23.18 -6.11 0.28
N ILE A 10 -23.71 -6.66 -0.83
CA ILE A 10 -25.05 -6.36 -1.35
C ILE A 10 -26.15 -6.68 -0.32
N ALA A 11 -26.11 -7.85 0.28
CA ALA A 11 -27.10 -8.23 1.30
C ALA A 11 -27.06 -7.30 2.52
N GLY A 12 -25.85 -6.95 2.99
CA GLY A 12 -25.67 -6.02 4.11
C GLY A 12 -26.21 -4.63 3.80
N ALA A 13 -25.94 -4.10 2.62
CA ALA A 13 -26.47 -2.82 2.17
C ALA A 13 -28.01 -2.83 2.05
N HIS A 14 -28.57 -3.94 1.56
CA HIS A 14 -30.02 -4.10 1.49
C HIS A 14 -30.67 -4.04 2.88
N TYR A 15 -30.11 -4.74 3.86
CA TYR A 15 -30.59 -4.68 5.24
C TYR A 15 -30.42 -3.30 5.86
N ALA A 16 -29.28 -2.65 5.66
CA ALA A 16 -29.05 -1.30 6.16
C ALA A 16 -30.11 -0.32 5.64
N ARG A 17 -30.44 -0.37 4.34
CA ARG A 17 -31.53 0.44 3.76
C ARG A 17 -32.89 0.08 4.35
N HIS A 18 -33.18 -1.22 4.56
CA HIS A 18 -34.44 -1.66 5.16
C HIS A 18 -34.60 -1.16 6.59
N ASP A 19 -33.54 -1.13 7.36
CA ASP A 19 -33.50 -0.68 8.75
C ASP A 19 -33.49 0.86 8.88
N GLY A 20 -33.49 1.59 7.75
CA GLY A 20 -33.57 3.05 7.70
C GLY A 20 -32.26 3.77 7.92
N GLU A 21 -31.14 3.08 7.73
CA GLU A 21 -29.81 3.69 7.76
C GLU A 21 -29.62 4.69 6.60
N LEU A 22 -28.71 5.64 6.78
CA LEU A 22 -28.37 6.59 5.72
C LEU A 22 -27.81 5.85 4.48
N GLU A 23 -28.08 6.39 3.29
CA GLU A 23 -27.56 5.79 2.04
C GLU A 23 -26.03 5.72 2.04
N SER A 24 -25.32 6.69 2.63
CA SER A 24 -23.87 6.64 2.77
C SER A 24 -23.39 5.44 3.60
N VAL A 25 -24.15 5.04 4.62
CA VAL A 25 -23.87 3.85 5.43
C VAL A 25 -24.11 2.59 4.62
N ALA A 26 -25.25 2.50 3.93
CA ALA A 26 -25.57 1.35 3.10
C ALA A 26 -24.54 1.16 1.98
N THR A 27 -24.13 2.26 1.33
CA THR A 27 -23.07 2.26 0.32
C THR A 27 -21.73 1.80 0.91
N ALA A 28 -21.34 2.30 2.08
CA ALA A 28 -20.11 1.88 2.73
C ALA A 28 -20.13 0.39 3.10
N VAL A 29 -21.27 -0.15 3.55
CA VAL A 29 -21.46 -1.59 3.81
C VAL A 29 -21.30 -2.43 2.54
N GLU A 30 -21.72 -1.93 1.37
CA GLU A 30 -21.54 -2.63 0.10
C GLU A 30 -20.11 -2.56 -0.39
N GLU A 31 -19.57 -1.36 -0.42
CA GLU A 31 -18.34 -1.03 -1.15
C GLU A 31 -17.06 -1.24 -0.35
N HIS A 32 -17.10 -1.45 0.97
CA HIS A 32 -15.87 -1.67 1.74
C HIS A 32 -15.10 -2.93 1.31
N TYR A 33 -15.75 -3.85 0.60
CA TYR A 33 -15.07 -5.00 -0.02
C TYR A 33 -14.26 -4.63 -1.26
N TRP A 34 -14.48 -3.44 -1.85
CA TRP A 34 -13.75 -3.01 -3.04
C TRP A 34 -12.38 -2.39 -2.70
N PRO A 35 -11.38 -2.56 -3.58
CA PRO A 35 -11.33 -3.48 -4.72
C PRO A 35 -11.14 -4.94 -4.27
N ARG A 36 -11.82 -5.88 -4.94
CA ARG A 36 -11.75 -7.32 -4.64
C ARG A 36 -10.63 -8.02 -5.39
N PHE A 37 -10.22 -7.46 -6.53
CA PHE A 37 -9.17 -7.99 -7.41
C PHE A 37 -8.45 -6.83 -8.15
N SER A 38 -7.37 -7.18 -8.87
CA SER A 38 -6.66 -6.20 -9.69
C SER A 38 -7.56 -5.67 -10.80
N GLY A 39 -7.64 -4.32 -10.95
CA GLY A 39 -8.52 -3.68 -11.92
C GLY A 39 -9.99 -3.51 -11.48
N ASP A 40 -10.41 -4.03 -10.31
CA ASP A 40 -11.74 -3.78 -9.77
C ASP A 40 -11.95 -2.29 -9.48
N GLN A 41 -13.20 -1.86 -9.40
CA GLN A 41 -13.56 -0.49 -9.03
C GLN A 41 -13.15 -0.18 -7.58
N LEU A 42 -12.98 1.09 -7.29
CA LEU A 42 -12.74 1.60 -5.93
C LEU A 42 -14.05 2.07 -5.32
N PRO A 43 -14.15 2.17 -3.98
CA PRO A 43 -15.32 2.75 -3.32
C PRO A 43 -15.64 4.14 -3.86
N SER A 44 -16.93 4.43 -4.02
CA SER A 44 -17.43 5.63 -4.69
C SER A 44 -17.48 6.86 -3.78
N SER A 45 -17.33 6.68 -2.46
CA SER A 45 -17.39 7.76 -1.48
C SER A 45 -16.21 7.74 -0.50
N PRO A 46 -15.89 8.89 0.10
CA PRO A 46 -14.86 8.96 1.15
C PRO A 46 -15.16 8.05 2.35
N GLU A 47 -16.44 7.93 2.74
CA GLU A 47 -16.89 7.09 3.83
C GLU A 47 -16.65 5.61 3.53
N ALA A 48 -17.05 5.17 2.34
CA ALA A 48 -16.84 3.80 1.89
C ALA A 48 -15.33 3.48 1.76
N SER A 49 -14.54 4.42 1.26
CA SER A 49 -13.09 4.31 1.18
C SER A 49 -12.42 4.21 2.56
N ALA A 50 -12.90 5.00 3.53
CA ALA A 50 -12.39 4.95 4.89
C ALA A 50 -12.67 3.59 5.57
N VAL A 51 -13.89 3.06 5.41
CA VAL A 51 -14.25 1.74 5.95
C VAL A 51 -13.45 0.64 5.25
N ALA A 52 -13.33 0.71 3.92
CA ALA A 52 -12.53 -0.24 3.15
C ALA A 52 -11.04 -0.26 3.56
N LEU A 53 -10.49 0.91 3.85
CA LEU A 53 -9.11 1.05 4.31
C LEU A 53 -8.93 0.49 5.73
N ALA A 54 -9.85 0.84 6.64
CA ALA A 54 -9.82 0.38 8.03
C ALA A 54 -9.91 -1.15 8.13
N ASP A 55 -10.86 -1.78 7.43
CA ASP A 55 -11.05 -3.24 7.40
C ASP A 55 -9.77 -3.97 6.94
N ARG A 56 -9.11 -3.46 5.89
CA ARG A 56 -7.88 -4.07 5.38
C ARG A 56 -6.68 -3.87 6.28
N LEU A 57 -6.54 -2.68 6.86
CA LEU A 57 -5.45 -2.40 7.79
C LEU A 57 -5.60 -3.22 9.06
N ASP A 58 -6.81 -3.32 9.61
CA ASP A 58 -7.11 -4.18 10.77
C ASP A 58 -6.71 -5.63 10.48
N THR A 59 -7.16 -6.17 9.35
CA THR A 59 -6.81 -7.54 8.93
C THR A 59 -5.30 -7.73 8.76
N LEU A 60 -4.62 -6.80 8.07
CA LEU A 60 -3.17 -6.89 7.88
C LEU A 60 -2.43 -6.87 9.21
N VAL A 61 -2.74 -5.89 10.06
CA VAL A 61 -2.09 -5.72 11.36
C VAL A 61 -2.37 -6.91 12.27
N GLY A 62 -3.64 -7.34 12.37
CA GLY A 62 -4.01 -8.47 13.23
C GLY A 62 -3.31 -9.77 12.83
N ILE A 63 -3.34 -10.13 11.54
CA ILE A 63 -2.75 -11.39 11.07
C ILE A 63 -1.22 -11.36 11.13
N PHE A 64 -0.58 -10.22 10.79
CA PHE A 64 0.87 -10.08 10.97
C PHE A 64 1.26 -10.14 12.44
N GLY A 65 0.49 -9.47 13.30
CA GLY A 65 0.77 -9.37 14.73
C GLY A 65 0.75 -10.71 15.46
N ILE A 66 -0.08 -11.65 15.01
CA ILE A 66 -0.11 -13.03 15.53
C ILE A 66 0.87 -13.98 14.82
N GLY A 67 1.79 -13.46 14.01
CA GLY A 67 2.83 -14.23 13.33
C GLY A 67 2.37 -15.06 12.13
N GLN A 68 1.20 -14.74 11.53
CA GLN A 68 0.66 -15.48 10.40
C GLN A 68 0.84 -14.71 9.05
N ALA A 69 1.94 -14.00 8.90
CA ALA A 69 2.30 -13.34 7.66
C ALA A 69 2.39 -14.35 6.48
N PRO A 70 2.07 -13.93 5.25
CA PRO A 70 2.17 -14.79 4.07
C PRO A 70 3.58 -15.29 3.83
N THR A 71 3.72 -16.57 3.50
CA THR A 71 5.02 -17.19 3.20
C THR A 71 4.97 -17.92 1.85
N GLY A 72 5.94 -17.69 0.97
CA GLY A 72 6.01 -18.33 -0.34
C GLY A 72 4.69 -18.24 -1.10
N SER A 73 4.05 -19.38 -1.42
CA SER A 73 2.74 -19.43 -2.08
C SER A 73 1.54 -19.39 -1.11
N LYS A 74 1.77 -19.51 0.20
CA LYS A 74 0.70 -19.58 1.19
C LYS A 74 0.24 -18.19 1.59
N ASP A 75 -1.04 -17.90 1.35
CA ASP A 75 -1.71 -16.66 1.74
C ASP A 75 -3.22 -16.94 2.02
N PRO A 76 -3.52 -17.67 3.10
CA PRO A 76 -4.89 -18.11 3.38
C PRO A 76 -5.85 -16.95 3.69
N PHE A 77 -5.31 -15.79 4.10
CA PHE A 77 -6.06 -14.60 4.45
C PHE A 77 -6.08 -13.55 3.33
N ALA A 78 -5.53 -13.87 2.15
CA ALA A 78 -5.45 -12.97 1.00
C ALA A 78 -4.77 -11.60 1.29
N LEU A 79 -3.79 -11.60 2.19
CA LEU A 79 -3.09 -10.38 2.64
C LEU A 79 -2.35 -9.67 1.48
N ARG A 80 -1.90 -10.42 0.46
CA ARG A 80 -1.30 -9.80 -0.74
C ARG A 80 -2.30 -8.91 -1.46
N ARG A 81 -3.53 -9.42 -1.66
CA ARG A 81 -4.61 -8.63 -2.29
C ARG A 81 -5.03 -7.47 -1.40
N GLY A 82 -5.13 -7.70 -0.08
CA GLY A 82 -5.41 -6.65 0.89
C GLY A 82 -4.39 -5.51 0.83
N ALA A 83 -3.09 -5.82 0.81
CA ALA A 83 -2.03 -4.83 0.73
C ALA A 83 -2.05 -4.03 -0.58
N VAL A 84 -2.30 -4.67 -1.74
CA VAL A 84 -2.47 -3.97 -3.02
C VAL A 84 -3.71 -3.06 -2.98
N ALA A 85 -4.81 -3.52 -2.36
CA ALA A 85 -6.01 -2.72 -2.21
C ALA A 85 -5.76 -1.47 -1.35
N VAL A 86 -5.00 -1.59 -0.24
CA VAL A 86 -4.58 -0.45 0.60
C VAL A 86 -3.79 0.57 -0.23
N ILE A 87 -2.82 0.13 -1.03
CA ILE A 87 -2.07 1.02 -1.93
C ILE A 87 -3.01 1.75 -2.89
N ARG A 88 -3.90 1.01 -3.57
CA ARG A 88 -4.83 1.60 -4.54
C ARG A 88 -5.74 2.63 -3.92
N LEU A 89 -6.31 2.33 -2.74
CA LEU A 89 -7.16 3.26 -2.00
C LEU A 89 -6.39 4.54 -1.63
N LEU A 90 -5.20 4.42 -1.06
CA LEU A 90 -4.41 5.58 -0.63
C LEU A 90 -3.89 6.42 -1.79
N VAL A 91 -3.59 5.80 -2.94
CA VAL A 91 -3.21 6.53 -4.15
C VAL A 91 -4.40 7.26 -4.78
N ASP A 92 -5.57 6.60 -4.84
CA ASP A 92 -6.79 7.19 -5.42
C ASP A 92 -7.32 8.36 -4.60
N LEU A 93 -7.30 8.24 -3.28
CA LEU A 93 -7.67 9.32 -2.37
C LEU A 93 -6.74 10.54 -2.49
N ASP A 94 -5.57 10.38 -3.10
CA ASP A 94 -4.52 11.42 -3.25
C ASP A 94 -4.27 12.24 -1.96
N THR A 95 -4.35 11.57 -0.82
CA THR A 95 -4.18 12.19 0.50
C THR A 95 -2.73 12.18 0.93
N GLN A 96 -2.42 12.96 1.98
CA GLN A 96 -1.12 12.90 2.65
C GLN A 96 -1.07 11.84 3.76
N LEU A 97 -1.97 10.86 3.72
CA LEU A 97 -1.98 9.78 4.69
C LEU A 97 -0.70 8.95 4.55
N ASN A 98 -0.11 8.67 5.69
CA ASN A 98 1.13 7.92 5.81
C ASN A 98 0.81 6.49 6.24
N LEU A 99 1.30 5.51 5.50
CA LEU A 99 1.00 4.11 5.78
C LEU A 99 1.57 3.64 7.12
N SER A 100 2.74 4.16 7.54
CA SER A 100 3.30 3.82 8.86
C SER A 100 2.40 4.31 9.98
N ASP A 101 1.91 5.55 9.91
CA ASP A 101 1.04 6.12 10.93
C ASP A 101 -0.31 5.38 11.00
N LEU A 102 -0.85 4.99 9.84
CA LEU A 102 -2.07 4.19 9.76
C LEU A 102 -1.89 2.78 10.36
N ALA A 103 -0.77 2.13 10.07
CA ALA A 103 -0.46 0.81 10.61
C ALA A 103 -0.21 0.88 12.14
N GLU A 104 0.49 1.91 12.62
CA GLU A 104 0.67 2.15 14.05
C GLU A 104 -0.67 2.41 14.74
N ARG A 105 -1.54 3.24 14.13
CA ARG A 105 -2.86 3.51 14.66
C ARG A 105 -3.72 2.24 14.74
N ALA A 106 -3.73 1.44 13.68
CA ALA A 106 -4.45 0.16 13.69
C ALA A 106 -3.90 -0.79 14.78
N ALA A 107 -2.59 -0.83 14.97
CA ALA A 107 -1.98 -1.67 16.01
C ALA A 107 -2.36 -1.23 17.44
N GLN A 108 -2.57 0.06 17.67
CA GLN A 108 -2.98 0.61 18.98
C GLN A 108 -4.40 0.22 19.39
N GLU A 109 -5.26 -0.18 18.46
CA GLU A 109 -6.63 -0.63 18.78
C GLU A 109 -6.67 -2.08 19.33
N TYR A 110 -5.56 -2.81 19.24
CA TYR A 110 -5.46 -4.16 19.81
C TYR A 110 -5.06 -4.12 21.30
N PRO A 111 -5.55 -5.05 22.13
CA PRO A 111 -5.12 -5.16 23.51
C PRO A 111 -3.59 -5.32 23.62
N ASN A 112 -3.02 -4.81 24.70
CA ASN A 112 -1.60 -4.98 24.99
C ASN A 112 -1.18 -6.45 24.93
N ASP A 113 0.02 -6.70 24.44
CA ASP A 113 0.61 -8.04 24.28
C ASP A 113 -0.10 -8.99 23.29
N THR A 114 -1.05 -8.48 22.51
CA THR A 114 -1.72 -9.28 21.45
C THR A 114 -0.85 -9.38 20.20
N LEU A 115 -0.18 -8.29 19.84
CA LEU A 115 0.61 -8.17 18.62
C LEU A 115 2.12 -8.19 18.91
N ALA A 116 2.90 -8.70 17.97
CA ALA A 116 4.36 -8.58 18.02
C ALA A 116 4.79 -7.09 17.96
N PRO A 117 5.87 -6.69 18.66
CA PRO A 117 6.25 -5.28 18.80
C PRO A 117 6.55 -4.56 17.47
N ASP A 118 7.01 -5.26 16.45
CA ASP A 118 7.40 -4.74 15.14
C ASP A 118 6.30 -4.85 14.06
N THR A 119 5.08 -5.21 14.48
CA THR A 119 3.95 -5.48 13.56
C THR A 119 3.67 -4.33 12.61
N ALA A 120 3.57 -3.10 13.12
CA ALA A 120 3.27 -1.94 12.28
C ALA A 120 4.35 -1.70 11.21
N ALA A 121 5.62 -1.82 11.59
CA ALA A 121 6.74 -1.70 10.65
C ALA A 121 6.76 -2.84 9.63
N ALA A 122 6.46 -4.07 10.04
CA ALA A 122 6.37 -5.23 9.16
C ALA A 122 5.25 -5.07 8.14
N VAL A 123 4.05 -4.64 8.56
CA VAL A 123 2.91 -4.36 7.67
C VAL A 123 3.23 -3.24 6.69
N THR A 124 3.85 -2.15 7.16
CA THR A 124 4.26 -1.02 6.32
C THR A 124 5.21 -1.48 5.21
N ASN A 125 6.29 -2.16 5.57
CA ASN A 125 7.28 -2.66 4.62
C ASN A 125 6.67 -3.67 3.64
N TYR A 126 5.86 -4.60 4.15
CA TYR A 126 5.17 -5.58 3.33
C TYR A 126 4.24 -4.93 2.31
N THR A 127 3.48 -3.93 2.73
CA THR A 127 2.53 -3.23 1.85
C THR A 127 3.27 -2.40 0.80
N LEU A 128 4.30 -1.64 1.19
CA LEU A 128 5.12 -0.87 0.24
C LEU A 128 5.83 -1.76 -0.79
N ASP A 129 6.25 -2.98 -0.40
CA ASP A 129 6.84 -3.94 -1.35
C ASP A 129 5.84 -4.37 -2.46
N ARG A 130 4.54 -4.28 -2.22
CA ARG A 130 3.51 -4.57 -3.24
C ARG A 130 3.46 -3.55 -4.37
N PHE A 131 4.00 -2.34 -4.20
CA PHE A 131 4.18 -1.41 -5.32
C PHE A 131 4.99 -2.00 -6.46
N ARG A 132 5.89 -2.94 -6.15
CA ARG A 132 6.70 -3.61 -7.17
C ARG A 132 5.84 -4.32 -8.21
N SER A 133 4.93 -5.21 -7.78
CA SER A 133 4.05 -5.91 -8.72
C SER A 133 3.10 -4.94 -9.43
N TRP A 134 2.64 -3.90 -8.74
CA TRP A 134 1.75 -2.91 -9.34
C TRP A 134 2.42 -2.09 -10.46
N TYR A 135 3.71 -1.76 -10.31
CA TYR A 135 4.45 -1.03 -11.35
C TYR A 135 5.02 -1.92 -12.44
N GLU A 136 5.29 -3.20 -12.14
CA GLU A 136 5.65 -4.20 -13.16
C GLU A 136 4.55 -4.30 -14.23
N ASP A 137 3.28 -4.31 -13.82
CA ASP A 137 2.12 -4.31 -14.73
C ASP A 137 2.04 -3.04 -15.61
N GLN A 138 2.67 -1.94 -15.18
CA GLN A 138 2.72 -0.66 -15.90
C GLN A 138 4.02 -0.46 -16.69
N ASN A 139 4.89 -1.47 -16.76
CA ASN A 139 6.22 -1.39 -17.40
C ASN A 139 7.13 -0.31 -16.81
N ILE A 140 6.99 0.01 -15.52
CA ILE A 140 7.89 0.91 -14.80
C ILE A 140 9.05 0.10 -14.24
N ALA A 141 10.28 0.54 -14.51
CA ALA A 141 11.49 -0.15 -14.06
C ALA A 141 11.57 -0.19 -12.53
N VAL A 142 11.93 -1.34 -11.97
CA VAL A 142 12.02 -1.56 -10.52
C VAL A 142 13.03 -0.62 -9.85
N GLU A 143 14.05 -0.18 -10.58
CA GLU A 143 15.07 0.78 -10.12
C GLU A 143 14.46 2.14 -9.80
N VAL A 144 13.45 2.58 -10.54
CA VAL A 144 12.71 3.83 -10.29
C VAL A 144 12.00 3.76 -8.94
N LEU A 145 11.27 2.68 -8.69
CA LEU A 145 10.61 2.46 -7.40
C LEU A 145 11.62 2.39 -6.24
N ARG A 146 12.71 1.64 -6.41
CA ARG A 146 13.75 1.52 -5.39
C ARG A 146 14.38 2.86 -5.04
N ALA A 147 14.65 3.70 -6.04
CA ALA A 147 15.20 5.04 -5.82
C ALA A 147 14.24 5.92 -5.00
N VAL A 148 12.94 5.82 -5.27
CA VAL A 148 11.92 6.56 -4.50
C VAL A 148 11.81 6.04 -3.08
N LEU A 149 11.70 4.73 -2.88
CA LEU A 149 11.57 4.13 -1.55
C LEU A 149 12.84 4.32 -0.69
N ALA A 150 14.02 4.44 -1.31
CA ALA A 150 15.27 4.73 -0.61
C ALA A 150 15.28 6.11 0.09
N THR A 151 14.35 7.00 -0.23
CA THR A 151 14.16 8.28 0.46
C THR A 151 13.41 8.16 1.79
N GLY A 152 12.95 6.95 2.15
CA GLY A 152 12.25 6.68 3.41
C GLY A 152 10.80 7.12 3.47
N ILE A 153 10.20 7.52 2.34
CA ILE A 153 8.79 7.90 2.29
C ILE A 153 7.88 6.67 2.42
N THR A 154 6.82 6.82 3.17
CA THR A 154 5.83 5.76 3.44
C THR A 154 4.39 6.15 3.08
N GLY A 155 4.18 7.34 2.48
CA GLY A 155 2.89 7.78 1.96
C GLY A 155 2.65 7.26 0.53
N PRO A 156 1.68 6.37 0.26
CA PRO A 156 1.49 5.75 -1.05
C PRO A 156 1.21 6.74 -2.18
N ALA A 157 0.41 7.78 -1.94
CA ALA A 157 0.15 8.82 -2.94
C ALA A 157 1.45 9.57 -3.31
N GLU A 158 2.28 9.89 -2.32
CA GLU A 158 3.57 10.54 -2.56
C GLU A 158 4.55 9.62 -3.29
N VAL A 159 4.61 8.33 -2.92
CA VAL A 159 5.39 7.32 -3.66
C VAL A 159 4.96 7.32 -5.13
N ASN A 160 3.66 7.27 -5.39
CA ASN A 160 3.13 7.23 -6.76
C ASN A 160 3.50 8.50 -7.57
N ARG A 161 3.35 9.69 -6.98
CA ARG A 161 3.75 10.96 -7.63
C ARG A 161 5.24 10.97 -7.96
N ARG A 162 6.09 10.56 -7.03
CA ARG A 162 7.55 10.55 -7.25
C ARG A 162 7.98 9.50 -8.25
N VAL A 163 7.40 8.31 -8.23
CA VAL A 163 7.67 7.26 -9.22
C VAL A 163 7.29 7.74 -10.61
N SER A 164 6.10 8.35 -10.78
CA SER A 164 5.65 8.88 -12.06
C SER A 164 6.58 9.97 -12.57
N ALA A 165 6.98 10.93 -11.72
CA ALA A 165 7.89 12.00 -12.08
C ALA A 165 9.30 11.48 -12.43
N LEU A 166 9.83 10.54 -11.63
CA LEU A 166 11.15 9.98 -11.88
C LEU A 166 11.16 9.09 -13.13
N ASN A 167 10.10 8.34 -13.39
CA ASN A 167 9.97 7.53 -14.59
C ASN A 167 9.95 8.43 -15.87
N ALA A 168 9.21 9.54 -15.82
CA ALA A 168 9.21 10.51 -16.91
C ALA A 168 10.60 11.15 -17.11
N PHE A 169 11.29 11.49 -16.01
CA PHE A 169 12.63 12.07 -16.06
C PHE A 169 13.67 11.05 -16.60
N ALA A 170 13.59 9.79 -16.20
CA ALA A 170 14.55 8.74 -16.56
C ALA A 170 14.72 8.55 -18.08
N GLY A 171 13.68 8.87 -18.87
CA GLY A 171 13.72 8.83 -20.34
C GLY A 171 14.42 10.03 -20.99
N THR A 172 14.87 11.04 -20.23
CA THR A 172 15.49 12.25 -20.78
C THR A 172 17.01 12.12 -20.97
N GLU A 173 17.57 12.87 -21.93
CA GLU A 173 19.02 12.94 -22.12
C GLU A 173 19.76 13.42 -20.86
N ALA A 174 19.16 14.35 -20.13
CA ALA A 174 19.70 14.87 -18.87
C ALA A 174 19.82 13.77 -17.81
N ALA A 175 18.82 12.89 -17.68
CA ALA A 175 18.86 11.75 -16.75
C ALA A 175 19.95 10.76 -17.12
N ILE A 176 20.09 10.44 -18.40
CA ILE A 176 21.13 9.52 -18.92
C ILE A 176 22.51 10.08 -18.60
N ALA A 177 22.74 11.38 -18.89
CA ALA A 177 24.01 12.05 -18.58
C ALA A 177 24.32 12.06 -17.07
N LEU A 178 23.31 12.36 -16.24
CA LEU A 178 23.43 12.38 -14.79
C LEU A 178 23.78 10.99 -14.24
N ALA A 179 23.09 9.95 -14.70
CA ALA A 179 23.34 8.57 -14.28
C ALA A 179 24.78 8.14 -14.66
N ALA A 180 25.26 8.47 -15.85
CA ALA A 180 26.63 8.19 -16.28
C ALA A 180 27.68 8.93 -15.43
N ALA A 181 27.44 10.20 -15.12
CA ALA A 181 28.30 11.00 -14.25
C ALA A 181 28.34 10.41 -12.82
N ASN A 182 27.17 10.10 -12.25
CA ASN A 182 27.07 9.50 -10.91
C ASN A 182 27.81 8.15 -10.83
N LYS A 183 27.67 7.30 -11.86
CA LYS A 183 28.39 6.01 -11.93
C LYS A 183 29.92 6.21 -11.94
N ARG A 184 30.42 7.22 -12.65
CA ARG A 184 31.86 7.56 -12.65
C ARG A 184 32.32 7.98 -11.26
N VAL A 185 31.60 8.90 -10.63
CA VAL A 185 31.94 9.39 -9.28
C VAL A 185 31.92 8.23 -8.28
N ALA A 186 30.89 7.41 -8.29
CA ALA A 186 30.78 6.23 -7.42
C ALA A 186 31.97 5.26 -7.60
N ASN A 187 32.38 5.01 -8.85
CA ASN A 187 33.53 4.15 -9.15
C ASN A 187 34.86 4.74 -8.63
N ILE A 188 35.04 6.06 -8.73
CA ILE A 188 36.23 6.75 -8.22
C ILE A 188 36.28 6.66 -6.69
N LEU A 189 35.17 6.95 -6.01
CA LEU A 189 35.07 6.88 -4.55
C LEU A 189 35.33 5.47 -4.02
N ASN A 190 34.74 4.45 -4.67
CA ASN A 190 34.97 3.06 -4.28
C ASN A 190 36.45 2.64 -4.42
N LYS A 191 37.14 3.15 -5.46
CA LYS A 191 38.57 2.88 -5.66
C LYS A 191 39.48 3.65 -4.69
N SER A 192 39.07 4.83 -4.23
CA SER A 192 39.85 5.66 -3.29
C SER A 192 39.76 5.19 -1.83
N GLY A 193 38.91 4.22 -1.51
CA GLY A 193 38.69 3.73 -0.15
C GLY A 193 38.02 4.73 0.79
N GLN A 194 37.56 5.87 0.28
CA GLN A 194 36.81 6.85 1.09
C GLN A 194 35.37 6.41 1.28
N ALA A 195 34.94 6.33 2.54
CA ALA A 195 33.54 6.08 2.88
C ALA A 195 32.64 7.16 2.26
N ARG A 196 31.48 6.75 1.72
CA ARG A 196 30.46 7.70 1.27
C ARG A 196 30.06 8.57 2.45
N ALA A 197 30.34 9.86 2.39
CA ALA A 197 29.69 10.83 3.24
C ALA A 197 28.17 10.74 2.97
N GLY A 198 27.37 10.51 3.99
CA GLY A 198 25.92 10.47 3.85
C GLY A 198 25.45 11.81 3.27
N ILE A 199 24.59 11.75 2.26
CA ILE A 199 23.86 12.93 1.78
C ILE A 199 22.85 13.25 2.89
N PRO A 200 22.75 14.51 3.35
CA PRO A 200 21.81 14.93 4.37
C PRO A 200 20.35 14.77 3.91
#